data_7dd62fc4dcc9b518e918b32e4efcd771
#
_entry.id   7dd62fc4dcc9b518e918b32e4efcd771
#
_cell.length_a   1.000
_cell.length_b   1.000
_cell.length_c   1.000
_cell.angle_alpha   90.00
_cell.angle_beta   90.00
_cell.angle_gamma   90.00
#
_symmetry.space_group_name_H-M   'P 1'
#
loop_
_entity.id
_entity.type
_entity.pdbx_description
1 polymer ?
#
loop_
_entity_poly.entity_id
_entity_poly.type
_entity_poly.pdbx_seq_one_letter_code
_entity_poly.pdbx_strand_id
1 'polypeptide(L)'
;MRIAEILMALILAAVSLAIMYKAGERPEWSGEPRFANVGFGEDGAPQSGFWPFWVCAIIAVCSVWVFINALLRRSGPSESTGPFIDAYGLAILLKVAVPVFLLVLLIDYISIYFSMALFLFYYLMVLGRHGLILSLAMAVILPSWLYLFFDIAMSENMPKGVLALEDGLYAPLGTALRKLDGTSIGLMFLAGGVILVAAAWLSGRRRAQ
;
A
#
# COMPACT_ATOMS: atom_id res chain seq x y z
N MET A 1 -25.14 16.86 1.44
CA MET A 1 -24.34 15.80 0.82
C MET A 1 -23.71 16.22 -0.49
N ARG A 2 -24.40 16.82 -1.45
CA ARG A 2 -23.83 17.26 -2.74
C ARG A 2 -22.56 18.13 -2.62
N ILE A 3 -22.55 19.08 -1.68
CA ILE A 3 -21.37 19.95 -1.43
C ILE A 3 -20.18 19.10 -0.96
N ALA A 4 -20.41 18.09 -0.12
CA ALA A 4 -19.35 17.20 0.34
C ALA A 4 -18.78 16.32 -0.78
N GLU A 5 -19.63 15.80 -1.68
CA GLU A 5 -19.20 15.06 -2.88
C GLU A 5 -18.34 15.94 -3.80
N ILE A 6 -18.78 17.17 -4.05
CA ILE A 6 -18.05 18.16 -4.86
C ILE A 6 -16.70 18.49 -4.22
N LEU A 7 -16.69 18.78 -2.90
CA LEU A 7 -15.46 19.09 -2.18
C LEU A 7 -14.47 17.91 -2.20
N MET A 8 -14.94 16.71 -1.90
CA MET A 8 -14.10 15.50 -1.93
C MET A 8 -13.53 15.24 -3.32
N ALA A 9 -14.35 15.36 -4.37
CA ALA A 9 -13.90 15.20 -5.73
C ALA A 9 -12.85 16.24 -6.12
N LEU A 10 -13.02 17.50 -5.72
CA LEU A 10 -12.04 18.56 -5.97
C LEU A 10 -10.73 18.32 -5.21
N ILE A 11 -10.81 17.93 -3.92
CA ILE A 11 -9.61 17.63 -3.12
C ILE A 11 -8.84 16.46 -3.73
N LEU A 12 -9.54 15.38 -4.08
CA LEU A 12 -8.90 14.20 -4.70
C LEU A 12 -8.28 14.54 -6.06
N ALA A 13 -8.95 15.33 -6.88
CA ALA A 13 -8.42 15.78 -8.16
C ALA A 13 -7.17 16.65 -7.95
N ALA A 14 -7.20 17.62 -7.02
CA ALA A 14 -6.07 18.48 -6.73
C ALA A 14 -4.85 17.70 -6.20
N VAL A 15 -5.07 16.79 -5.25
CA VAL A 15 -4.01 15.93 -4.70
C VAL A 15 -3.43 15.03 -5.78
N SER A 16 -4.28 14.41 -6.60
CA SER A 16 -3.82 13.55 -7.71
C SER A 16 -2.97 14.33 -8.71
N LEU A 17 -3.38 15.53 -9.09
CA LEU A 17 -2.60 16.38 -9.99
C LEU A 17 -1.28 16.82 -9.37
N ALA A 18 -1.25 17.13 -8.07
CA ALA A 18 -0.02 17.48 -7.36
C ALA A 18 0.97 16.30 -7.32
N ILE A 19 0.47 15.07 -7.08
CA ILE A 19 1.30 13.86 -7.10
C ILE A 19 1.80 13.56 -8.52
N MET A 20 0.95 13.69 -9.55
CA MET A 20 1.37 13.55 -10.94
C MET A 20 2.48 14.52 -11.30
N TYR A 21 2.34 15.78 -10.87
CA TYR A 21 3.36 16.80 -11.10
C TYR A 21 4.69 16.46 -10.41
N LYS A 22 4.62 15.95 -9.17
CA LYS A 22 5.81 15.48 -8.43
C LYS A 22 6.41 14.19 -9.01
N ALA A 23 5.57 13.25 -9.45
CA ALA A 23 6.04 12.00 -10.07
C ALA A 23 6.87 12.22 -11.33
N GLY A 24 6.62 13.32 -12.07
CA GLY A 24 7.40 13.72 -13.23
C GLY A 24 8.68 14.50 -12.90
N GLU A 25 8.99 14.76 -11.64
CA GLU A 25 10.18 15.50 -11.23
C GLU A 25 11.43 14.61 -11.34
N ARG A 26 12.46 15.12 -11.97
CA ARG A 26 13.75 14.44 -12.09
C ARG A 26 14.85 15.25 -11.42
N PRO A 27 15.95 14.60 -11.00
CA PRO A 27 17.12 15.32 -10.50
C PRO A 27 17.67 16.27 -11.55
N GLU A 28 18.03 17.49 -11.17
CA GLU A 28 18.56 18.52 -12.07
C GLU A 28 19.80 18.07 -12.85
N TRP A 29 20.61 17.19 -12.26
CA TRP A 29 21.83 16.65 -12.88
C TRP A 29 21.55 15.72 -14.06
N SER A 30 20.32 15.20 -14.25
CA SER A 30 20.00 14.27 -15.33
C SER A 30 19.92 14.93 -16.71
N GLY A 31 19.68 16.25 -16.78
CA GLY A 31 19.51 16.99 -18.04
C GLY A 31 18.28 16.56 -18.87
N GLU A 32 17.50 15.62 -18.40
CA GLU A 32 16.34 15.11 -19.12
C GLU A 32 15.09 15.94 -18.89
N PRO A 33 14.18 16.00 -19.87
CA PRO A 33 12.95 16.77 -19.73
C PRO A 33 12.08 16.20 -18.62
N ARG A 34 11.29 17.08 -17.98
CA ARG A 34 10.30 16.69 -17.01
C ARG A 34 9.34 15.66 -17.61
N PHE A 35 8.91 14.70 -16.83
CA PHE A 35 8.08 13.57 -17.25
C PHE A 35 8.76 12.50 -18.13
N ALA A 36 10.03 12.59 -18.41
CA ALA A 36 10.72 11.52 -19.13
C ALA A 36 10.68 10.18 -18.37
N ASN A 37 10.59 10.24 -17.02
CA ASN A 37 10.53 9.07 -16.13
C ASN A 37 9.13 8.46 -15.96
N VAL A 38 8.13 8.94 -16.70
CA VAL A 38 6.73 8.47 -16.60
C VAL A 38 6.41 7.35 -17.59
N GLY A 39 7.34 7.10 -18.53
CA GLY A 39 7.25 6.06 -19.55
C GLY A 39 7.96 4.77 -19.18
N PHE A 40 8.28 4.02 -20.25
CA PHE A 40 9.14 2.83 -20.18
C PHE A 40 10.57 3.23 -20.52
N GLY A 41 11.54 2.61 -19.84
CA GLY A 41 12.96 2.76 -20.17
C GLY A 41 13.36 2.05 -21.47
N GLU A 42 14.62 2.20 -21.87
CA GLU A 42 15.16 1.54 -23.06
C GLU A 42 15.17 0.00 -22.91
N ASP A 43 15.20 -0.49 -21.70
CA ASP A 43 15.09 -1.90 -21.30
C ASP A 43 13.65 -2.42 -21.30
N GLY A 44 12.65 -1.57 -21.59
CA GLY A 44 11.23 -1.90 -21.53
C GLY A 44 10.64 -1.98 -20.13
N ALA A 45 11.39 -1.66 -19.08
CA ALA A 45 10.89 -1.61 -17.70
C ALA A 45 10.20 -0.27 -17.41
N PRO A 46 9.15 -0.26 -16.56
CA PRO A 46 8.53 0.99 -16.12
C PRO A 46 9.50 1.80 -15.28
N GLN A 47 9.65 3.08 -15.60
CA GLN A 47 10.53 3.99 -14.87
C GLN A 47 9.94 4.43 -13.52
N SER A 48 10.75 5.10 -12.70
CA SER A 48 10.42 5.43 -11.30
C SER A 48 9.13 6.24 -11.12
N GLY A 49 8.79 7.11 -12.05
CA GLY A 49 7.57 7.94 -12.04
C GLY A 49 6.34 7.26 -12.64
N PHE A 50 6.50 6.09 -13.28
CA PHE A 50 5.42 5.43 -14.03
C PHE A 50 4.21 5.13 -13.16
N TRP A 51 4.38 4.36 -12.10
CA TRP A 51 3.26 3.92 -11.25
C TRP A 51 2.56 5.08 -10.55
N PRO A 52 3.24 5.98 -9.83
CA PRO A 52 2.56 7.09 -9.16
C PRO A 52 1.85 8.01 -10.15
N PHE A 53 2.40 8.24 -11.33
CA PHE A 53 1.77 9.08 -12.34
C PHE A 53 0.48 8.46 -12.87
N TRP A 54 0.51 7.22 -13.37
CA TRP A 54 -0.65 6.61 -14.01
C TRP A 54 -1.77 6.27 -13.04
N VAL A 55 -1.44 5.83 -11.83
CA VAL A 55 -2.45 5.62 -10.76
C VAL A 55 -3.14 6.93 -10.42
N CYS A 56 -2.40 8.00 -10.23
CA CYS A 56 -2.98 9.32 -9.96
C CYS A 56 -3.75 9.88 -11.17
N ALA A 57 -3.35 9.58 -12.40
CA ALA A 57 -4.12 9.95 -13.60
C ALA A 57 -5.51 9.30 -13.61
N ILE A 58 -5.59 8.02 -13.28
CA ILE A 58 -6.87 7.31 -13.14
C ILE A 58 -7.73 7.94 -12.03
N ILE A 59 -7.13 8.22 -10.86
CA ILE A 59 -7.85 8.86 -9.75
C ILE A 59 -8.35 10.25 -10.17
N ALA A 60 -7.55 11.04 -10.87
CA ALA A 60 -7.94 12.36 -11.36
C ALA A 60 -9.13 12.28 -12.32
N VAL A 61 -9.10 11.36 -13.28
CA VAL A 61 -10.20 11.13 -14.22
C VAL A 61 -11.49 10.71 -13.50
N CYS A 62 -11.39 9.76 -12.55
CA CYS A 62 -12.53 9.34 -11.74
C CYS A 62 -13.08 10.50 -10.88
N SER A 63 -12.22 11.31 -10.31
CA SER A 63 -12.62 12.48 -9.51
C SER A 63 -13.35 13.53 -10.35
N VAL A 64 -12.86 13.80 -11.57
CA VAL A 64 -13.54 14.68 -12.51
C VAL A 64 -14.91 14.13 -12.91
N TRP A 65 -15.00 12.81 -13.13
CA TRP A 65 -16.27 12.14 -13.44
C TRP A 65 -17.28 12.29 -12.29
N VAL A 66 -16.87 12.06 -11.06
CA VAL A 66 -17.71 12.26 -9.86
C VAL A 66 -18.15 13.72 -9.75
N PHE A 67 -17.23 14.65 -9.96
CA PHE A 67 -17.51 16.09 -9.95
C PHE A 67 -18.60 16.47 -10.98
N ILE A 68 -18.44 16.02 -12.21
CA ILE A 68 -19.42 16.28 -13.29
C ILE A 68 -20.78 15.69 -12.92
N ASN A 69 -20.84 14.44 -12.45
CA ASN A 69 -22.10 13.80 -12.06
C ASN A 69 -22.77 14.53 -10.88
N ALA A 70 -21.98 15.02 -9.91
CA ALA A 70 -22.49 15.83 -8.81
C ALA A 70 -23.06 17.17 -9.30
N LEU A 71 -22.43 17.81 -10.28
CA LEU A 71 -22.93 19.06 -10.90
C LEU A 71 -24.20 18.84 -11.68
N LEU A 72 -24.26 17.78 -12.49
CA LEU A 72 -25.41 17.48 -13.35
C LEU A 72 -26.61 16.88 -12.60
N ARG A 73 -26.55 16.77 -11.28
CA ARG A 73 -27.57 16.13 -10.43
C ARG A 73 -27.91 14.69 -10.83
N ARG A 74 -26.97 14.00 -11.45
CA ARG A 74 -27.11 12.58 -11.84
C ARG A 74 -26.80 11.61 -10.70
N SER A 75 -26.23 12.08 -9.60
CA SER A 75 -26.09 11.30 -8.37
C SER A 75 -27.48 11.05 -7.81
N GLY A 76 -27.82 9.78 -7.56
CA GLY A 76 -29.12 9.40 -7.01
C GLY A 76 -29.43 10.11 -5.69
N PRO A 77 -30.70 10.19 -5.26
CA PRO A 77 -31.06 10.83 -4.02
C PRO A 77 -30.39 10.11 -2.86
N SER A 78 -29.42 10.77 -2.24
CA SER A 78 -28.86 10.31 -0.97
C SER A 78 -29.90 10.59 0.11
N GLU A 79 -30.60 9.56 0.55
CA GLU A 79 -31.68 9.67 1.54
C GLU A 79 -31.21 10.04 2.95
N SER A 80 -29.88 10.12 3.18
CA SER A 80 -29.38 10.48 4.49
C SER A 80 -29.40 11.99 4.72
N THR A 81 -30.32 12.44 5.54
CA THR A 81 -30.42 13.82 6.07
C THR A 81 -29.46 14.11 7.23
N GLY A 82 -28.63 13.13 7.62
CA GLY A 82 -27.67 13.24 8.71
C GLY A 82 -26.37 13.98 8.34
N PRO A 83 -25.49 14.27 9.32
CA PRO A 83 -24.17 14.82 9.06
C PRO A 83 -23.35 13.86 8.19
N PHE A 84 -22.45 14.43 7.36
CA PHE A 84 -21.62 13.67 6.42
C PHE A 84 -20.80 12.56 7.10
N ILE A 85 -20.29 12.83 8.29
CA ILE A 85 -19.64 11.87 9.18
C ILE A 85 -20.30 12.00 10.54
N ASP A 86 -20.93 10.94 11.02
CA ASP A 86 -21.39 10.84 12.39
C ASP A 86 -20.24 10.44 13.34
N ALA A 87 -20.46 10.52 14.64
CA ALA A 87 -19.42 10.17 15.63
C ALA A 87 -18.92 8.74 15.47
N TYR A 88 -19.79 7.81 15.06
CA TYR A 88 -19.43 6.42 14.81
C TYR A 88 -18.56 6.26 13.56
N GLY A 89 -18.92 6.92 12.47
CA GLY A 89 -18.13 6.94 11.24
C GLY A 89 -16.76 7.57 11.44
N LEU A 90 -16.68 8.67 12.20
CA LEU A 90 -15.41 9.30 12.58
C LEU A 90 -14.54 8.35 13.42
N ALA A 91 -15.12 7.65 14.38
CA ALA A 91 -14.37 6.69 15.20
C ALA A 91 -13.80 5.54 14.35
N ILE A 92 -14.54 5.01 13.37
CA ILE A 92 -14.03 3.99 12.43
C ILE A 92 -12.92 4.56 11.55
N LEU A 93 -13.12 5.76 11.00
CA LEU A 93 -12.14 6.43 10.18
C LEU A 93 -10.81 6.61 10.93
N LEU A 94 -10.87 7.11 12.17
CA LEU A 94 -9.68 7.30 13.00
C LEU A 94 -9.01 5.98 13.37
N LYS A 95 -9.77 4.93 13.66
CA LYS A 95 -9.20 3.58 13.92
C LYS A 95 -8.39 3.03 12.76
N VAL A 96 -8.64 3.45 11.53
CA VAL A 96 -7.87 3.05 10.35
C VAL A 96 -6.80 4.09 10.02
N ALA A 97 -7.15 5.38 9.98
CA ALA A 97 -6.25 6.43 9.54
C ALA A 97 -5.06 6.62 10.48
N VAL A 98 -5.28 6.57 11.80
CA VAL A 98 -4.18 6.76 12.78
C VAL A 98 -3.12 5.66 12.66
N PRO A 99 -3.45 4.36 12.62
CA PRO A 99 -2.43 3.31 12.43
C PRO A 99 -1.72 3.39 11.08
N VAL A 100 -2.41 3.79 10.01
CA VAL A 100 -1.77 4.00 8.70
C VAL A 100 -0.77 5.16 8.78
N PHE A 101 -1.13 6.25 9.43
CA PHE A 101 -0.22 7.38 9.65
C PHE A 101 0.99 6.98 10.50
N LEU A 102 0.75 6.22 11.58
CA LEU A 102 1.82 5.67 12.41
C LEU A 102 2.71 4.70 11.62
N LEU A 103 2.16 3.86 10.76
CA LEU A 103 2.93 3.00 9.87
C LEU A 103 3.95 3.82 9.07
N VAL A 104 3.50 4.91 8.41
CA VAL A 104 4.37 5.76 7.59
C VAL A 104 5.48 6.39 8.44
N LEU A 105 5.16 6.90 9.63
CA LEU A 105 6.16 7.45 10.53
C LEU A 105 7.16 6.41 11.04
N LEU A 106 6.70 5.18 11.32
CA LEU A 106 7.55 4.12 11.83
C LEU A 106 8.54 3.59 10.78
N ILE A 107 8.24 3.71 9.49
CA ILE A 107 9.15 3.26 8.42
C ILE A 107 10.53 3.89 8.58
N ASP A 108 10.59 5.18 8.84
CA ASP A 108 11.85 5.91 8.97
C ASP A 108 12.65 5.51 10.24
N TYR A 109 11.97 5.00 11.27
CA TYR A 109 12.60 4.64 12.54
C TYR A 109 12.98 3.17 12.64
N ILE A 110 12.03 2.28 12.31
CA ILE A 110 12.16 0.85 12.58
C ILE A 110 12.52 0.07 11.31
N SER A 111 11.90 0.33 10.21
CA SER A 111 11.98 -0.29 8.90
C SER A 111 10.59 -0.54 8.33
N ILE A 112 10.51 -0.66 7.02
CA ILE A 112 9.24 -0.91 6.32
C ILE A 112 8.62 -2.27 6.72
N TYR A 113 9.43 -3.32 6.87
CA TYR A 113 8.95 -4.67 7.17
C TYR A 113 8.41 -4.80 8.59
N PHE A 114 9.12 -4.23 9.58
CA PHE A 114 8.65 -4.23 10.97
C PHE A 114 7.45 -3.34 11.19
N SER A 115 7.43 -2.16 10.55
CA SER A 115 6.28 -1.25 10.59
C SER A 115 5.03 -1.92 10.01
N MET A 116 5.18 -2.63 8.88
CA MET A 116 4.11 -3.41 8.26
C MET A 116 3.66 -4.57 9.17
N ALA A 117 4.59 -5.26 9.83
CA ALA A 117 4.24 -6.34 10.76
C ALA A 117 3.38 -5.83 11.91
N LEU A 118 3.75 -4.70 12.53
CA LEU A 118 2.98 -4.08 13.60
C LEU A 118 1.61 -3.61 13.13
N PHE A 119 1.55 -2.99 11.95
CA PHE A 119 0.30 -2.54 11.36
C PHE A 119 -0.64 -3.71 11.05
N LEU A 120 -0.14 -4.77 10.43
CA LEU A 120 -0.93 -5.97 10.12
C LEU A 120 -1.44 -6.66 11.38
N PHE A 121 -0.58 -6.77 12.40
CA PHE A 121 -0.98 -7.34 13.67
C PHE A 121 -2.14 -6.55 14.30
N TYR A 122 -2.01 -5.23 14.38
CA TYR A 122 -3.06 -4.35 14.88
C TYR A 122 -4.34 -4.47 14.03
N TYR A 123 -4.20 -4.38 12.72
CA TYR A 123 -5.33 -4.40 11.78
C TYR A 123 -6.13 -5.71 11.88
N LEU A 124 -5.45 -6.84 11.88
CA LEU A 124 -6.10 -8.15 11.96
C LEU A 124 -6.70 -8.42 13.33
N MET A 125 -6.00 -8.06 14.42
CA MET A 125 -6.44 -8.35 15.78
C MET A 125 -7.55 -7.38 16.22
N VAL A 126 -7.39 -6.08 16.01
CA VAL A 126 -8.29 -5.05 16.54
C VAL A 126 -9.46 -4.77 15.60
N LEU A 127 -9.18 -4.52 14.32
CA LEU A 127 -10.24 -4.22 13.34
C LEU A 127 -10.89 -5.49 12.81
N GLY A 128 -10.07 -6.46 12.41
CA GLY A 128 -10.52 -7.72 11.83
C GLY A 128 -11.06 -8.72 12.84
N ARG A 129 -10.83 -8.51 14.15
CA ARG A 129 -11.22 -9.43 15.25
C ARG A 129 -10.81 -10.88 14.98
N HIS A 130 -9.66 -11.08 14.34
CA HIS A 130 -9.10 -12.40 14.11
C HIS A 130 -8.43 -12.94 15.38
N GLY A 131 -8.29 -14.26 15.46
CA GLY A 131 -7.57 -14.89 16.57
C GLY A 131 -6.08 -14.48 16.59
N LEU A 132 -5.50 -14.44 17.80
CA LEU A 132 -4.13 -14.04 18.05
C LEU A 132 -3.12 -14.80 17.16
N ILE A 133 -3.28 -16.13 17.05
CA ILE A 133 -2.37 -16.99 16.26
C ILE A 133 -2.36 -16.60 14.78
N LEU A 134 -3.54 -16.37 14.19
CA LEU A 134 -3.66 -15.98 12.79
C LEU A 134 -3.08 -14.57 12.57
N SER A 135 -3.39 -13.64 13.46
CA SER A 135 -2.89 -12.25 13.38
C SER A 135 -1.36 -12.20 13.45
N LEU A 136 -0.78 -12.96 14.39
CA LEU A 136 0.67 -13.05 14.53
C LEU A 136 1.33 -13.76 13.35
N ALA A 137 0.75 -14.87 12.88
CA ALA A 137 1.27 -15.60 11.73
C ALA A 137 1.31 -14.71 10.47
N MET A 138 0.22 -13.98 10.19
CA MET A 138 0.16 -13.08 9.03
C MET A 138 1.11 -11.88 9.18
N ALA A 139 1.24 -11.34 10.39
CA ALA A 139 2.16 -10.24 10.67
C ALA A 139 3.64 -10.62 10.50
N VAL A 140 3.98 -11.90 10.62
CA VAL A 140 5.35 -12.40 10.37
C VAL A 140 5.51 -12.87 8.91
N ILE A 141 4.59 -13.68 8.40
CA ILE A 141 4.73 -14.30 7.08
C ILE A 141 4.70 -13.26 5.96
N LEU A 142 3.76 -12.31 5.99
CA LEU A 142 3.58 -11.36 4.88
C LEU A 142 4.77 -10.40 4.72
N PRO A 143 5.28 -9.73 5.77
CA PRO A 143 6.47 -8.90 5.64
C PRO A 143 7.73 -9.70 5.27
N SER A 144 7.89 -10.93 5.81
CA SER A 144 9.01 -11.80 5.42
C SER A 144 8.93 -12.20 3.93
N TRP A 145 7.75 -12.48 3.43
CA TRP A 145 7.54 -12.78 2.01
C TRP A 145 7.85 -11.56 1.13
N LEU A 146 7.44 -10.35 1.54
CA LEU A 146 7.78 -9.11 0.84
C LEU A 146 9.28 -8.81 0.88
N TYR A 147 9.96 -9.10 2.00
CA TYR A 147 11.42 -9.01 2.08
C TYR A 147 12.09 -9.91 1.04
N LEU A 148 11.67 -11.17 0.94
CA LEU A 148 12.18 -12.09 -0.07
C LEU A 148 11.94 -11.57 -1.49
N PHE A 149 10.77 -10.98 -1.73
CA PHE A 149 10.42 -10.45 -3.04
C PHE A 149 11.25 -9.22 -3.42
N PHE A 150 11.30 -8.20 -2.57
CA PHE A 150 11.96 -6.94 -2.91
C PHE A 150 13.48 -7.02 -2.77
N ASP A 151 13.97 -7.47 -1.62
CA ASP A 151 15.43 -7.46 -1.37
C ASP A 151 16.18 -8.59 -2.06
N ILE A 152 15.54 -9.75 -2.27
CA ILE A 152 16.23 -10.91 -2.86
C ILE A 152 15.88 -11.07 -4.33
N ALA A 153 14.59 -11.12 -4.71
CA ALA A 153 14.19 -11.38 -6.08
C ALA A 153 14.36 -10.15 -6.98
N MET A 154 13.99 -8.95 -6.50
CA MET A 154 14.10 -7.71 -7.28
C MET A 154 15.41 -6.95 -7.01
N SER A 155 16.15 -7.33 -5.96
CA SER A 155 17.38 -6.64 -5.51
C SER A 155 17.17 -5.14 -5.24
N GLU A 156 15.96 -4.76 -4.85
CA GLU A 156 15.60 -3.39 -4.52
C GLU A 156 15.84 -3.12 -3.03
N ASN A 157 16.59 -2.05 -2.72
CA ASN A 157 16.87 -1.67 -1.35
C ASN A 157 15.68 -0.91 -0.75
N MET A 158 14.97 -1.56 0.17
CA MET A 158 13.89 -0.91 0.91
C MET A 158 14.40 -0.07 2.09
N PRO A 159 13.65 0.93 2.57
CA PRO A 159 14.03 1.75 3.72
C PRO A 159 14.24 0.91 4.97
N LYS A 160 15.46 0.91 5.52
CA LYS A 160 15.84 0.09 6.69
C LYS A 160 15.52 0.76 8.03
N GLY A 161 15.23 2.05 8.02
CA GLY A 161 15.04 2.83 9.23
C GLY A 161 16.34 3.07 10.03
N VAL A 162 16.26 3.96 11.01
CA VAL A 162 17.41 4.37 11.82
C VAL A 162 17.91 3.24 12.74
N LEU A 163 17.00 2.39 13.24
CA LEU A 163 17.33 1.31 14.16
C LEU A 163 17.91 0.06 13.47
N ALA A 164 17.86 -0.01 12.13
CA ALA A 164 18.40 -1.10 11.31
C ALA A 164 18.09 -2.51 11.87
N LEU A 165 16.91 -2.72 12.43
CA LEU A 165 16.50 -4.00 13.04
C LEU A 165 16.53 -5.16 12.05
N GLU A 166 16.43 -4.86 10.77
CA GLU A 166 16.50 -5.83 9.68
C GLU A 166 17.85 -6.53 9.62
N ASP A 167 18.94 -5.81 9.89
CA ASP A 167 20.29 -6.36 9.77
C ASP A 167 20.52 -7.51 10.77
N GLY A 168 19.81 -7.50 11.92
CA GLY A 168 19.86 -8.60 12.87
C GLY A 168 19.01 -9.81 12.49
N LEU A 169 17.84 -9.59 11.90
CA LEU A 169 16.86 -10.66 11.65
C LEU A 169 16.87 -11.16 10.21
N TYR A 170 16.84 -10.25 9.24
CA TYR A 170 16.68 -10.59 7.82
C TYR A 170 18.00 -10.74 7.08
N ALA A 171 19.09 -10.06 7.47
CA ALA A 171 20.37 -10.16 6.78
C ALA A 171 20.95 -11.60 6.79
N PRO A 172 20.92 -12.36 7.89
CA PRO A 172 21.35 -13.75 7.87
C PRO A 172 20.50 -14.62 6.92
N LEU A 173 19.19 -14.39 6.90
CA LEU A 173 18.27 -15.06 6.00
C LEU A 173 18.58 -14.71 4.54
N GLY A 174 18.77 -13.42 4.24
CA GLY A 174 19.11 -12.94 2.91
C GLY A 174 20.42 -13.51 2.39
N THR A 175 21.45 -13.58 3.21
CA THR A 175 22.75 -14.16 2.83
C THR A 175 22.67 -15.66 2.58
N ALA A 176 21.83 -16.40 3.31
CA ALA A 176 21.58 -17.80 3.08
C ALA A 176 20.81 -18.04 1.76
N LEU A 177 19.78 -17.23 1.50
CA LEU A 177 18.89 -17.37 0.36
C LEU A 177 19.52 -16.90 -0.96
N ARG A 178 20.39 -15.91 -0.95
CA ARG A 178 21.14 -15.47 -2.15
C ARG A 178 22.09 -16.54 -2.71
N LYS A 179 22.36 -17.61 -1.94
CA LYS A 179 23.11 -18.78 -2.39
C LYS A 179 22.24 -19.79 -3.14
N LEU A 180 20.93 -19.61 -3.13
CA LEU A 180 19.99 -20.50 -3.83
C LEU A 180 19.86 -20.07 -5.29
N ASP A 181 19.65 -21.03 -6.16
CA ASP A 181 19.36 -20.78 -7.58
C ASP A 181 18.01 -20.07 -7.74
N GLY A 182 17.87 -19.28 -8.82
CA GLY A 182 16.63 -18.53 -9.11
C GLY A 182 15.38 -19.40 -9.17
N THR A 183 15.49 -20.68 -9.58
CA THR A 183 14.39 -21.65 -9.55
C THR A 183 13.93 -21.98 -8.14
N SER A 184 14.87 -22.12 -7.20
CA SER A 184 14.57 -22.37 -5.78
C SER A 184 13.87 -21.18 -5.13
N ILE A 185 14.28 -19.98 -5.47
CA ILE A 185 13.64 -18.74 -5.02
C ILE A 185 12.20 -18.67 -5.55
N GLY A 186 11.99 -18.93 -6.84
CA GLY A 186 10.65 -18.99 -7.46
C GLY A 186 9.73 -20.01 -6.79
N LEU A 187 10.22 -21.19 -6.46
CA LEU A 187 9.46 -22.22 -5.72
C LEU A 187 9.09 -21.78 -4.31
N MET A 188 9.98 -21.07 -3.60
CA MET A 188 9.69 -20.51 -2.28
C MET A 188 8.57 -19.46 -2.36
N PHE A 189 8.55 -18.61 -3.41
CA PHE A 189 7.46 -17.66 -3.63
C PHE A 189 6.13 -18.34 -3.87
N LEU A 190 6.10 -19.36 -4.71
CA LEU A 190 4.88 -20.14 -4.97
C LEU A 190 4.39 -20.83 -3.70
N ALA A 191 5.28 -21.45 -2.94
CA ALA A 191 4.93 -22.11 -1.68
C ALA A 191 4.38 -21.10 -0.65
N GLY A 192 5.01 -19.93 -0.51
CA GLY A 192 4.54 -18.86 0.36
C GLY A 192 3.16 -18.34 -0.05
N GLY A 193 2.93 -18.14 -1.34
CA GLY A 193 1.63 -17.75 -1.88
C GLY A 193 0.54 -18.78 -1.60
N VAL A 194 0.83 -20.07 -1.80
CA VAL A 194 -0.10 -21.17 -1.51
C VAL A 194 -0.44 -21.23 -0.02
N ILE A 195 0.56 -21.06 0.87
CA ILE A 195 0.34 -21.05 2.32
C ILE A 195 -0.57 -19.89 2.72
N LEU A 196 -0.36 -18.69 2.17
CA LEU A 196 -1.19 -17.51 2.44
C LEU A 196 -2.64 -17.73 1.99
N VAL A 197 -2.85 -18.27 0.78
CA VAL A 197 -4.19 -18.59 0.27
C VAL A 197 -4.87 -19.66 1.11
N ALA A 198 -4.15 -20.70 1.49
CA ALA A 198 -4.67 -21.78 2.35
C ALA A 198 -5.04 -21.26 3.74
N ALA A 199 -4.21 -20.40 4.34
CA ALA A 199 -4.49 -19.77 5.64
C ALA A 199 -5.74 -18.88 5.58
N ALA A 200 -5.88 -18.09 4.52
CA ALA A 200 -7.06 -17.25 4.28
C ALA A 200 -8.34 -18.11 4.12
N TRP A 201 -8.26 -19.19 3.36
CA TRP A 201 -9.39 -20.09 3.12
C TRP A 201 -9.83 -20.83 4.39
N LEU A 202 -8.89 -21.35 5.18
CA LEU A 202 -9.17 -22.01 6.46
C LEU A 202 -9.79 -21.05 7.48
N SER A 203 -9.34 -19.78 7.50
CA SER A 203 -9.91 -18.76 8.38
C SER A 203 -11.34 -18.39 8.00
N GLY A 204 -11.65 -18.37 6.71
CA GLY A 204 -12.99 -18.12 6.19
C GLY A 204 -13.99 -19.23 6.59
N ARG A 205 -13.56 -20.51 6.53
CA ARG A 205 -14.42 -21.64 6.93
C ARG A 205 -14.79 -21.66 8.42
N ARG A 206 -13.88 -21.24 9.30
CA ARG A 206 -14.15 -21.18 10.75
C ARG A 206 -15.17 -20.11 11.15
N ARG A 207 -15.47 -19.17 10.27
CA ARG A 207 -16.50 -18.13 10.50
C ARG A 207 -17.88 -18.49 9.98
N ALA A 208 -17.95 -19.53 9.12
CA ALA A 208 -19.20 -20.00 8.55
C ALA A 208 -19.86 -21.14 9.37
N GLN A 209 -19.19 -21.60 10.42
CA GLN A 209 -19.70 -22.51 11.45
C GLN A 209 -19.98 -21.74 12.76
#